data_6e76f1557504d37d6563e540ab013aa4
#
_entry.id   6e76f1557504d37d6563e540ab013aa4
#
_cell.length_a   1.000
_cell.length_b   1.000
_cell.length_c   1.000
_cell.angle_alpha   90.00
_cell.angle_beta   90.00
_cell.angle_gamma   90.00
#
_symmetry.space_group_name_H-M   'P 1'
#
loop_
_entity.id
_entity.type
_entity.pdbx_description
1 polymer ?
#
loop_
_entity_poly.entity_id
_entity_poly.type
_entity_poly.pdbx_seq_one_letter_code
_entity_poly.pdbx_strand_id
1 'polypeptide(L)'
;MRSDRERGPERADGRRPPVIAALVLACALAPVLQAASLGGLRVLNFAPDRPWNYVAYGLAAPYVALLLWRRHPRARFAAYVFLTHEALRGLHFRRWDAVLVAAGWILLVQLPSARRWAPSLQPAEIIARLRRSPRRP
;
A
#
# COMPACT_ATOMS: atom_id res chain seq x y z
N MET A 1 21.07 11.96 -42.42
CA MET A 1 20.72 12.50 -41.07
C MET A 1 19.22 12.56 -40.96
N ARG A 2 18.61 11.49 -40.47
CA ARG A 2 17.15 11.39 -40.26
C ARG A 2 16.89 11.35 -38.76
N SER A 3 16.11 12.27 -38.33
CA SER A 3 15.74 12.71 -37.02
C SER A 3 15.18 11.60 -36.13
N ASP A 4 15.90 11.22 -35.06
CA ASP A 4 15.49 10.37 -33.95
C ASP A 4 14.54 11.08 -32.96
N ARG A 5 13.73 12.03 -33.45
CA ARG A 5 12.91 12.90 -32.59
C ARG A 5 11.45 12.48 -32.39
N GLU A 6 11.05 11.27 -32.81
CA GLU A 6 9.65 10.83 -32.68
C GLU A 6 9.45 9.61 -31.79
N ARG A 7 10.28 9.40 -30.77
CA ARG A 7 9.80 8.59 -29.64
C ARG A 7 9.02 9.51 -28.73
N GLY A 8 7.77 9.75 -29.13
CA GLY A 8 6.80 10.35 -28.24
C GLY A 8 6.76 9.59 -26.90
N PRO A 9 6.45 10.27 -25.78
CA PRO A 9 6.39 9.62 -24.49
C PRO A 9 5.42 8.44 -24.61
N GLU A 10 5.97 7.24 -24.53
CA GLU A 10 5.25 5.97 -24.49
C GLU A 10 4.11 6.16 -23.48
N ARG A 11 2.88 6.27 -24.00
CA ARG A 11 1.68 6.45 -23.19
C ARG A 11 1.72 5.32 -22.18
N ALA A 12 2.06 5.64 -20.94
CA ALA A 12 2.06 4.71 -19.84
C ALA A 12 0.67 4.07 -19.84
N ASP A 13 0.64 2.82 -20.30
CA ASP A 13 -0.58 2.02 -20.42
C ASP A 13 -1.33 2.20 -19.10
N GLY A 14 -2.55 2.74 -19.12
CA GLY A 14 -3.31 3.12 -17.91
C GLY A 14 -3.71 1.91 -17.05
N ARG A 15 -3.19 0.71 -17.40
CA ARG A 15 -3.38 -0.54 -16.68
C ARG A 15 -2.61 -0.53 -15.37
N ARG A 16 -3.32 -0.94 -14.33
CA ARG A 16 -2.73 -1.08 -13.00
C ARG A 16 -1.67 -2.18 -13.02
N PRO A 17 -0.50 -1.95 -12.42
CA PRO A 17 0.47 -3.01 -12.22
C PRO A 17 -0.16 -4.17 -11.44
N PRO A 18 0.05 -5.43 -11.85
CA PRO A 18 -0.58 -6.58 -11.18
C PRO A 18 -0.25 -6.65 -9.68
N VAL A 19 0.93 -6.21 -9.29
CA VAL A 19 1.35 -6.13 -7.88
C VAL A 19 0.44 -5.18 -7.09
N ILE A 20 0.14 -4.00 -7.64
CA ILE A 20 -0.76 -3.04 -6.97
C ILE A 20 -2.18 -3.58 -6.93
N ALA A 21 -2.66 -4.21 -8.01
CA ALA A 21 -3.98 -4.82 -8.03
C ALA A 21 -4.11 -5.93 -6.99
N ALA A 22 -3.11 -6.79 -6.87
CA ALA A 22 -3.06 -7.87 -5.88
C ALA A 22 -3.01 -7.33 -4.44
N LEU A 23 -2.21 -6.29 -4.17
CA LEU A 23 -2.16 -5.66 -2.86
C LEU A 23 -3.48 -4.98 -2.49
N VAL A 24 -4.12 -4.30 -3.44
CA VAL A 24 -5.46 -3.70 -3.23
C VAL A 24 -6.47 -4.79 -2.87
N LEU A 25 -6.47 -5.91 -3.61
CA LEU A 25 -7.37 -7.03 -3.35
C LEU A 25 -7.10 -7.65 -1.98
N ALA A 26 -5.83 -7.91 -1.63
CA ALA A 26 -5.45 -8.44 -0.33
C ALA A 26 -5.92 -7.55 0.83
N CYS A 27 -5.68 -6.23 0.72
CA CYS A 27 -6.12 -5.27 1.72
C CYS A 27 -7.66 -5.12 1.77
N ALA A 28 -8.35 -5.21 0.63
CA ALA A 28 -9.81 -5.15 0.58
C ALA A 28 -10.48 -6.40 1.16
N LEU A 29 -9.84 -7.58 1.03
CA LEU A 29 -10.33 -8.84 1.60
C LEU A 29 -9.98 -9.01 3.08
N ALA A 30 -9.09 -8.20 3.64
CA ALA A 30 -8.65 -8.32 5.03
C ALA A 30 -9.81 -8.32 6.05
N PRO A 31 -10.87 -7.49 5.93
CA PRO A 31 -12.01 -7.55 6.84
C PRO A 31 -12.74 -8.90 6.79
N VAL A 32 -12.86 -9.47 5.58
CA VAL A 32 -13.53 -10.77 5.40
C VAL A 32 -12.71 -11.88 6.04
N LEU A 33 -11.38 -11.86 5.87
CA LEU A 33 -10.48 -12.82 6.51
C LEU A 33 -10.50 -12.67 8.04
N GLN A 34 -10.57 -11.43 8.54
CA GLN A 34 -10.71 -11.19 9.97
C GLN A 34 -12.05 -11.73 10.50
N ALA A 35 -13.15 -11.55 9.78
CA ALA A 35 -14.44 -12.12 10.14
C ALA A 35 -14.41 -13.66 10.09
N ALA A 36 -13.78 -14.25 9.09
CA ALA A 36 -13.61 -15.70 8.97
C ALA A 36 -12.77 -16.29 10.13
N SER A 37 -11.90 -15.49 10.76
CA SER A 37 -11.16 -15.93 11.94
C SER A 37 -12.06 -16.24 13.14
N LEU A 38 -13.26 -15.67 13.21
CA LEU A 38 -14.30 -16.03 14.22
C LEU A 38 -14.76 -17.46 14.05
N GLY A 39 -14.77 -17.98 12.81
CA GLY A 39 -15.07 -19.38 12.49
C GLY A 39 -13.88 -20.34 12.66
N GLY A 40 -12.77 -19.89 13.27
CA GLY A 40 -11.60 -20.72 13.55
C GLY A 40 -10.48 -20.63 12.53
N LEU A 41 -10.60 -19.84 11.48
CA LEU A 41 -9.52 -19.59 10.50
C LEU A 41 -8.38 -18.81 11.18
N ARG A 42 -7.22 -19.45 11.32
CA ARG A 42 -6.01 -18.82 11.89
C ARG A 42 -4.90 -18.79 10.86
N VAL A 43 -4.87 -17.71 10.07
CA VAL A 43 -3.89 -17.50 9.00
C VAL A 43 -3.20 -16.16 9.21
N LEU A 44 -1.90 -16.09 9.02
CA LEU A 44 -1.11 -14.88 9.21
C LEU A 44 -1.37 -14.27 10.61
N ASN A 45 -1.67 -12.98 10.68
CA ASN A 45 -1.99 -12.28 11.92
C ASN A 45 -3.50 -12.26 12.25
N PHE A 46 -4.36 -12.86 11.41
CA PHE A 46 -5.80 -12.91 11.66
C PHE A 46 -6.10 -13.80 12.86
N ALA A 47 -6.71 -13.23 13.88
CA ALA A 47 -7.10 -13.93 15.10
C ALA A 47 -8.27 -13.20 15.78
N PRO A 48 -9.30 -13.93 16.29
CA PRO A 48 -10.50 -13.32 16.85
C PRO A 48 -10.27 -12.74 18.26
N ASP A 49 -9.29 -13.25 18.97
CA ASP A 49 -8.95 -12.90 20.34
C ASP A 49 -8.20 -11.58 20.50
N ARG A 50 -7.96 -10.87 19.40
CA ARG A 50 -7.18 -9.62 19.37
C ARG A 50 -8.03 -8.44 18.92
N PRO A 51 -8.51 -7.59 19.81
CA PRO A 51 -9.36 -6.44 19.44
C PRO A 51 -8.69 -5.48 18.47
N TRP A 52 -7.37 -5.34 18.53
CA TRP A 52 -6.59 -4.51 17.62
C TRP A 52 -6.68 -4.96 16.15
N ASN A 53 -6.94 -6.25 15.91
CA ASN A 53 -7.12 -6.79 14.58
C ASN A 53 -8.33 -6.17 13.86
N TYR A 54 -9.40 -5.87 14.59
CA TYR A 54 -10.58 -5.25 14.00
C TYR A 54 -10.30 -3.84 13.48
N VAL A 55 -9.44 -3.09 14.17
CA VAL A 55 -8.98 -1.78 13.70
C VAL A 55 -8.03 -1.93 12.51
N ALA A 56 -7.03 -2.81 12.62
CA ALA A 56 -6.04 -3.01 11.56
C ALA A 56 -6.67 -3.54 10.26
N TYR A 57 -7.51 -4.56 10.35
CA TYR A 57 -8.08 -5.23 9.19
C TYR A 57 -9.47 -4.70 8.80
N GLY A 58 -10.23 -4.16 9.76
CA GLY A 58 -11.54 -3.58 9.50
C GLY A 58 -11.48 -2.13 8.96
N LEU A 59 -10.46 -1.37 9.34
CA LEU A 59 -10.36 0.04 8.97
C LEU A 59 -9.07 0.35 8.20
N ALA A 60 -7.90 0.02 8.75
CA ALA A 60 -6.63 0.44 8.16
C ALA A 60 -6.35 -0.24 6.81
N ALA A 61 -6.57 -1.56 6.70
CA ALA A 61 -6.36 -2.29 5.44
C ALA A 61 -7.27 -1.80 4.31
N PRO A 62 -8.61 -1.68 4.48
CA PRO A 62 -9.49 -1.11 3.46
C PRO A 62 -9.14 0.34 3.10
N TYR A 63 -8.70 1.12 4.07
CA TYR A 63 -8.25 2.49 3.82
C TYR A 63 -7.01 2.52 2.91
N VAL A 64 -6.02 1.66 3.17
CA VAL A 64 -4.84 1.50 2.30
C VAL A 64 -5.26 1.05 0.90
N ALA A 65 -6.18 0.08 0.79
CA ALA A 65 -6.74 -0.37 -0.48
C ALA A 65 -7.37 0.80 -1.26
N LEU A 66 -8.17 1.63 -0.59
CA LEU A 66 -8.81 2.79 -1.19
C LEU A 66 -7.80 3.83 -1.69
N LEU A 67 -6.76 4.13 -0.89
CA LEU A 67 -5.70 5.05 -1.28
C LEU A 67 -4.93 4.56 -2.50
N LEU A 68 -4.58 3.27 -2.54
CA LEU A 68 -3.93 2.63 -3.68
C LEU A 68 -4.84 2.62 -4.90
N TRP A 69 -6.12 2.34 -4.71
CA TRP A 69 -7.11 2.36 -5.79
C TRP A 69 -7.25 3.74 -6.43
N ARG A 70 -7.30 4.78 -5.63
CA ARG A 70 -7.45 6.18 -6.05
C ARG A 70 -6.15 6.84 -6.50
N ARG A 71 -5.04 6.12 -6.55
CA ARG A 71 -3.69 6.69 -6.83
C ARG A 71 -3.36 7.89 -5.94
N HIS A 72 -3.80 7.85 -4.69
CA HIS A 72 -3.56 8.97 -3.79
C HIS A 72 -2.04 9.12 -3.52
N PRO A 73 -1.47 10.35 -3.47
CA PRO A 73 -0.03 10.55 -3.28
C PRO A 73 0.52 9.95 -1.97
N ARG A 74 -0.33 9.77 -0.95
CA ARG A 74 0.04 9.12 0.32
C ARG A 74 -0.13 7.59 0.32
N ALA A 75 -0.65 7.01 -0.77
CA ALA A 75 -0.97 5.58 -0.83
C ALA A 75 0.23 4.70 -0.52
N ARG A 76 1.38 5.02 -1.10
CA ARG A 76 2.60 4.27 -0.91
C ARG A 76 3.12 4.36 0.52
N PHE A 77 3.09 5.54 1.12
CA PHE A 77 3.47 5.72 2.52
C PHE A 77 2.54 4.92 3.45
N ALA A 78 1.22 5.02 3.24
CA ALA A 78 0.25 4.25 4.01
C ALA A 78 0.45 2.74 3.88
N ALA A 79 0.75 2.24 2.67
CA ALA A 79 1.06 0.83 2.45
C ALA A 79 2.32 0.40 3.21
N TYR A 80 3.39 1.18 3.20
CA TYR A 80 4.60 0.87 3.97
C TYR A 80 4.34 0.84 5.48
N VAL A 81 3.63 1.85 6.01
CA VAL A 81 3.28 1.89 7.44
C VAL A 81 2.48 0.66 7.84
N PHE A 82 1.45 0.30 7.05
CA PHE A 82 0.61 -0.86 7.31
C PHE A 82 1.41 -2.17 7.24
N LEU A 83 2.20 -2.39 6.18
CA LEU A 83 2.99 -3.60 6.01
C LEU A 83 4.11 -3.74 7.05
N THR A 84 4.75 -2.64 7.44
CA THR A 84 5.74 -2.63 8.52
C THR A 84 5.09 -2.99 9.85
N HIS A 85 3.90 -2.43 10.13
CA HIS A 85 3.14 -2.78 11.33
C HIS A 85 2.79 -4.28 11.34
N GLU A 86 2.36 -4.85 10.21
CA GLU A 86 2.08 -6.28 10.10
C GLU A 86 3.31 -7.16 10.30
N ALA A 87 4.47 -6.75 9.77
CA ALA A 87 5.73 -7.46 9.98
C ALA A 87 6.12 -7.43 11.47
N LEU A 88 6.05 -6.28 12.13
CA LEU A 88 6.38 -6.14 13.55
C LEU A 88 5.43 -6.97 14.43
N ARG A 89 4.15 -7.00 14.10
CA ARG A 89 3.17 -7.84 14.79
C ARG A 89 3.47 -9.32 14.60
N GLY A 90 3.75 -9.73 13.36
CA GLY A 90 4.17 -11.10 13.07
C GLY A 90 5.38 -11.50 13.89
N LEU A 91 6.37 -10.63 13.98
CA LEU A 91 7.57 -10.85 14.78
C LEU A 91 7.25 -10.98 16.28
N HIS A 92 6.44 -10.06 16.82
CA HIS A 92 6.02 -10.06 18.23
C HIS A 92 5.29 -11.36 18.62
N PHE A 93 4.45 -11.88 17.73
CA PHE A 93 3.69 -13.12 17.97
C PHE A 93 4.37 -14.38 17.41
N ARG A 94 5.64 -14.29 16.97
CA ARG A 94 6.43 -15.38 16.37
C ARG A 94 5.74 -16.01 15.15
N ARG A 95 4.97 -15.23 14.40
CA ARG A 95 4.29 -15.64 13.16
C ARG A 95 5.16 -15.30 11.96
N TRP A 96 6.13 -16.16 11.70
CA TRP A 96 7.10 -15.97 10.61
C TRP A 96 6.44 -15.94 9.23
N ASP A 97 5.32 -16.67 9.07
CA ASP A 97 4.47 -16.60 7.88
C ASP A 97 4.00 -15.16 7.57
N ALA A 98 3.51 -14.46 8.58
CA ALA A 98 3.06 -13.06 8.44
C ALA A 98 4.24 -12.11 8.17
N VAL A 99 5.38 -12.32 8.83
CA VAL A 99 6.60 -11.52 8.59
C VAL A 99 7.07 -11.65 7.14
N LEU A 100 7.17 -12.88 6.63
CA LEU A 100 7.62 -13.15 5.27
C LEU A 100 6.66 -12.55 4.23
N VAL A 101 5.35 -12.69 4.43
CA VAL A 101 4.34 -12.12 3.54
C VAL A 101 4.42 -10.59 3.54
N ALA A 102 4.52 -9.95 4.71
CA ALA A 102 4.63 -8.49 4.80
C ALA A 102 5.93 -7.98 4.17
N ALA A 103 7.06 -8.63 4.44
CA ALA A 103 8.36 -8.30 3.83
C ALA A 103 8.31 -8.47 2.30
N GLY A 104 7.72 -9.56 1.81
CA GLY A 104 7.51 -9.78 0.38
C GLY A 104 6.71 -8.66 -0.26
N TRP A 105 5.61 -8.22 0.34
CA TRP A 105 4.82 -7.08 -0.15
C TRP A 105 5.62 -5.77 -0.13
N ILE A 106 6.43 -5.51 0.90
CA ILE A 106 7.30 -4.33 0.96
C ILE A 106 8.26 -4.33 -0.23
N LEU A 107 8.88 -5.45 -0.55
CA LEU A 107 9.79 -5.59 -1.70
C LEU A 107 9.02 -5.40 -3.03
N LEU A 108 7.85 -6.01 -3.18
CA LEU A 108 7.04 -5.90 -4.39
C LEU A 108 6.58 -4.45 -4.65
N VAL A 109 6.22 -3.70 -3.62
CA VAL A 109 5.86 -2.27 -3.74
C VAL A 109 7.07 -1.41 -4.15
N GLN A 110 8.29 -1.92 -4.02
CA GLN A 110 9.49 -1.23 -4.48
C GLN A 110 9.80 -1.44 -5.96
N LEU A 111 9.13 -2.34 -6.65
CA LEU A 111 9.32 -2.57 -8.08
C LEU A 111 9.09 -1.28 -8.88
N PRO A 112 9.84 -1.07 -9.98
CA PRO A 112 9.71 0.14 -10.80
C PRO A 112 8.28 0.38 -11.31
N SER A 113 7.54 -0.68 -11.64
CA SER A 113 6.13 -0.61 -12.07
C SER A 113 5.22 -0.06 -10.97
N ALA A 114 5.38 -0.51 -9.73
CA ALA A 114 4.63 -0.04 -8.59
C ALA A 114 5.00 1.41 -8.21
N ARG A 115 6.30 1.75 -8.33
CA ARG A 115 6.79 3.11 -8.09
C ARG A 115 6.21 4.14 -9.06
N ARG A 116 6.06 3.79 -10.32
CA ARG A 116 5.45 4.66 -11.33
C ARG A 116 3.96 4.86 -11.09
N TRP A 117 3.28 3.84 -10.60
CA TRP A 117 1.85 3.90 -10.31
C TRP A 117 1.50 4.78 -9.10
N ALA A 118 2.27 4.66 -8.01
CA ALA A 118 2.10 5.42 -6.77
C ALA A 118 3.40 6.17 -6.45
N PRO A 119 3.63 7.34 -7.05
CA PRO A 119 4.83 8.12 -6.82
C PRO A 119 4.93 8.52 -5.35
N SER A 120 6.17 8.51 -4.81
CA SER A 120 6.40 9.01 -3.46
C SER A 120 6.20 10.53 -3.42
N LEU A 121 5.66 11.02 -2.31
CA LEU A 121 5.65 12.46 -2.04
C LEU A 121 7.10 12.97 -2.05
N GLN A 122 7.44 13.84 -3.00
CA GLN A 122 8.74 14.50 -2.98
C GLN A 122 8.71 15.63 -1.95
N PRO A 123 9.64 15.65 -0.97
CA PRO A 123 9.69 16.71 0.03
C PRO A 123 9.75 18.11 -0.58
N ALA A 124 10.46 18.24 -1.72
CA ALA A 124 10.55 19.49 -2.47
C ALA A 124 9.20 20.02 -2.95
N GLU A 125 8.29 19.16 -3.39
CA GLU A 125 6.94 19.57 -3.82
C GLU A 125 6.08 20.04 -2.65
N ILE A 126 6.21 19.41 -1.48
CA ILE A 126 5.50 19.81 -0.25
C ILE A 126 5.97 21.20 0.17
N ILE A 127 7.28 21.43 0.20
CA ILE A 127 7.87 22.73 0.55
C ILE A 127 7.45 23.80 -0.45
N ALA A 128 7.48 23.49 -1.77
CA ALA A 128 7.05 24.41 -2.80
C ALA A 128 5.56 24.78 -2.69
N ARG A 129 4.69 23.85 -2.33
CA ARG A 129 3.26 24.11 -2.08
C ARG A 129 3.05 24.99 -0.85
N LEU A 130 3.76 24.74 0.24
CA LEU A 130 3.68 25.54 1.47
C LEU A 130 4.16 26.98 1.23
N ARG A 131 5.20 27.19 0.39
CA ARG A 131 5.68 28.53 0.02
C ARG A 131 4.71 29.28 -0.89
N ARG A 132 3.92 28.57 -1.71
CA ARG A 132 2.94 29.18 -2.63
C ARG A 132 1.58 29.45 -2.00
N SER A 133 1.33 29.00 -0.76
CA SER A 133 0.11 29.35 -0.03
C SER A 133 0.19 30.84 0.32
N PRO A 134 -0.57 31.73 -0.34
CA PRO A 134 -0.58 33.13 0.02
C PRO A 134 -1.15 33.22 1.44
N ARG A 135 -0.40 33.85 2.35
CA ARG A 135 -0.94 34.30 3.62
C ARG A 135 -2.14 35.18 3.30
N ARG A 136 -3.34 34.66 3.45
CA ARG A 136 -4.53 35.50 3.42
C ARG A 136 -4.45 36.42 4.65
N PRO A 137 -4.58 37.72 4.45
CA PRO A 137 -4.69 38.68 5.54
C PRO A 137 -5.93 38.45 6.39
#